data_daa296122eadd8be463359bcb01eca12
#
_entry.id   daa296122eadd8be463359bcb01eca12
#
_cell.length_a   1.000
_cell.length_b   1.000
_cell.length_c   1.000
_cell.angle_alpha   90.00
_cell.angle_beta   90.00
_cell.angle_gamma   90.00
#
_symmetry.space_group_name_H-M   'P 1'
#
loop_
_entity.id
_entity.type
_entity.pdbx_description
1 polymer ?
#
loop_
_entity_poly.entity_id
_entity_poly.type
_entity_poly.pdbx_seq_one_letter_code
_entity_poly.pdbx_strand_id
1 'polypeptide(L)'
;FLENYSYELSEDVSGQGGRIFMALEILNNPAEAEDIGEAIFANFKQKFYEDVGADPYQRFEDALKAANVTVETLKEEKVARFIGNFNISLGAVVENTLYISVAGDAEVYLVRKKFVSIVSEGLAEESDKELFVNIANGELEHGDSVIISSSRLLRYITKGELGKIFGNVGRGDIGHALADLQDFIMTEILGRVAAVG
;
A
#
# COMPACT_ATOMS: atom_id res chain seq x y z
N PHE A 1 -10.08 -9.75 6.74
CA PHE A 1 -10.02 -8.33 7.10
C PHE A 1 -9.25 -7.57 6.03
N LEU A 2 -9.80 -6.46 5.58
CA LEU A 2 -9.18 -5.57 4.60
C LEU A 2 -9.46 -4.13 5.02
N GLU A 3 -8.43 -3.30 5.19
CA GLU A 3 -8.56 -1.91 5.58
C GLU A 3 -7.46 -1.02 4.99
N ASN A 4 -7.82 0.25 4.79
CA ASN A 4 -6.92 1.28 4.30
C ASN A 4 -6.81 2.40 5.33
N TYR A 5 -5.59 2.80 5.61
CA TYR A 5 -5.25 3.89 6.51
C TYR A 5 -4.57 5.01 5.73
N SER A 6 -4.86 6.24 6.10
CA SER A 6 -4.14 7.40 5.55
C SER A 6 -4.08 8.52 6.55
N TYR A 7 -3.00 9.30 6.50
CA TYR A 7 -2.82 10.48 7.33
C TYR A 7 -1.99 11.53 6.62
N GLU A 8 -2.35 12.79 6.83
CA GLU A 8 -1.64 13.97 6.34
C GLU A 8 -1.65 15.02 7.43
N LEU A 9 -0.53 15.73 7.63
CA LEU A 9 -0.46 16.83 8.57
C LEU A 9 -1.31 18.00 8.05
N SER A 10 -2.37 18.35 8.78
CA SER A 10 -3.35 19.36 8.38
C SER A 10 -2.84 20.80 8.40
N GLU A 11 -1.69 21.07 9.03
CA GLU A 11 -1.11 22.40 9.20
C GLU A 11 0.32 22.50 8.63
N ASP A 12 0.69 21.61 7.71
CA ASP A 12 2.02 21.63 7.11
C ASP A 12 2.13 22.74 6.06
N VAL A 13 2.54 23.93 6.51
CA VAL A 13 2.81 25.10 5.64
C VAL A 13 4.03 24.88 4.76
N SER A 14 4.93 23.97 5.13
CA SER A 14 6.18 23.71 4.40
C SER A 14 6.04 22.69 3.27
N GLY A 15 4.98 21.85 3.30
CA GLY A 15 4.81 20.70 2.41
C GLY A 15 5.76 19.54 2.69
N GLN A 16 6.63 19.68 3.69
CA GLN A 16 7.64 18.66 4.02
C GLN A 16 7.07 17.50 4.87
N GLY A 17 5.91 17.69 5.49
CA GLY A 17 5.25 16.65 6.28
C GLY A 17 4.87 15.44 5.43
N GLY A 18 4.31 15.71 4.27
CA GLY A 18 3.84 14.70 3.34
C GLY A 18 2.61 13.95 3.83
N ARG A 19 2.19 12.98 3.03
CA ARG A 19 1.07 12.07 3.31
C ARG A 19 1.59 10.66 3.44
N ILE A 20 1.12 9.92 4.44
CA ILE A 20 1.37 8.48 4.61
C ILE A 20 0.09 7.68 4.38
N PHE A 21 0.27 6.43 3.97
CA PHE A 21 -0.83 5.49 3.76
C PHE A 21 -0.39 4.05 4.05
N MET A 22 -1.37 3.21 4.38
CA MET A 22 -1.20 1.78 4.52
C MET A 22 -2.43 1.08 3.95
N ALA A 23 -2.22 0.01 3.19
CA ALA A 23 -3.25 -0.96 2.86
C ALA A 23 -2.90 -2.29 3.50
N LEU A 24 -3.83 -2.88 4.22
CA LEU A 24 -3.64 -4.10 5.00
C LEU A 24 -4.74 -5.11 4.69
N GLU A 25 -4.35 -6.34 4.36
CA GLU A 25 -5.22 -7.50 4.32
C GLU A 25 -4.68 -8.57 5.26
N ILE A 26 -5.55 -9.10 6.14
CA ILE A 26 -5.26 -10.23 7.03
C ILE A 26 -6.24 -11.35 6.72
N LEU A 27 -5.72 -12.47 6.22
CA LEU A 27 -6.55 -13.53 5.65
C LEU A 27 -7.23 -14.41 6.69
N ASN A 28 -6.65 -14.64 7.88
CA ASN A 28 -7.11 -15.68 8.81
C ASN A 28 -7.33 -15.22 10.26
N ASN A 29 -7.34 -13.93 10.56
CA ASN A 29 -7.56 -13.44 11.93
C ASN A 29 -8.44 -12.18 11.98
N PRO A 30 -9.76 -12.31 11.81
CA PRO A 30 -10.64 -11.15 11.77
C PRO A 30 -10.89 -10.48 13.14
N ALA A 31 -10.74 -11.18 14.26
CA ALA A 31 -11.12 -10.64 15.57
C ALA A 31 -10.13 -9.59 16.11
N GLU A 32 -8.84 -9.75 15.83
CA GLU A 32 -7.77 -8.87 16.32
C GLU A 32 -7.14 -8.05 15.17
N ALA A 33 -7.66 -8.21 13.95
CA ALA A 33 -7.06 -7.63 12.76
C ALA A 33 -7.09 -6.10 12.75
N GLU A 34 -8.16 -5.50 13.27
CA GLU A 34 -8.30 -4.04 13.39
C GLU A 34 -7.27 -3.48 14.37
N ASP A 35 -7.17 -4.05 15.58
CA ASP A 35 -6.19 -3.62 16.59
C ASP A 35 -4.73 -3.75 16.08
N ILE A 36 -4.45 -4.80 15.32
CA ILE A 36 -3.14 -5.03 14.69
C ILE A 36 -2.85 -3.94 13.66
N GLY A 37 -3.81 -3.65 12.78
CA GLY A 37 -3.66 -2.62 11.76
C GLY A 37 -3.47 -1.24 12.37
N GLU A 38 -4.28 -0.88 13.35
CA GLU A 38 -4.16 0.38 14.09
C GLU A 38 -2.81 0.52 14.79
N ALA A 39 -2.32 -0.53 15.46
CA ALA A 39 -1.03 -0.50 16.14
C ALA A 39 0.14 -0.29 15.17
N ILE A 40 0.15 -1.01 14.03
CA ILE A 40 1.19 -0.85 13.00
C ILE A 40 1.16 0.57 12.44
N PHE A 41 -0.02 1.06 12.02
CA PHE A 41 -0.14 2.38 11.41
C PHE A 41 0.16 3.51 12.40
N ALA A 42 -0.26 3.39 13.67
CA ALA A 42 0.00 4.39 14.69
C ALA A 42 1.50 4.57 14.97
N ASN A 43 2.24 3.47 15.13
CA ASN A 43 3.69 3.52 15.37
C ASN A 43 4.46 3.99 14.12
N PHE A 44 4.08 3.53 12.93
CA PHE A 44 4.62 4.05 11.67
C PHE A 44 4.42 5.55 11.54
N LYS A 45 3.18 6.04 11.77
CA LYS A 45 2.83 7.45 11.74
C LYS A 45 3.62 8.27 12.75
N GLN A 46 3.64 7.82 14.01
CA GLN A 46 4.36 8.52 15.06
C GLN A 46 5.82 8.72 14.69
N LYS A 47 6.48 7.67 14.21
CA LYS A 47 7.90 7.71 13.86
C LYS A 47 8.17 8.55 12.62
N PHE A 48 7.32 8.45 11.60
CA PHE A 48 7.46 9.22 10.35
C PHE A 48 7.40 10.74 10.58
N TYR A 49 6.54 11.20 11.51
CA TYR A 49 6.36 12.62 11.81
C TYR A 49 7.14 13.11 13.05
N GLU A 50 8.01 12.30 13.61
CA GLU A 50 8.81 12.66 14.81
C GLU A 50 9.75 13.84 14.53
N ASP A 51 10.39 13.86 13.37
CA ASP A 51 11.21 14.97 12.88
C ASP A 51 10.92 15.28 11.41
N VAL A 52 10.01 16.19 11.18
CA VAL A 52 9.55 16.57 9.83
C VAL A 52 10.67 17.24 9.01
N GLY A 53 11.69 17.80 9.67
CA GLY A 53 12.83 18.44 9.02
C GLY A 53 13.93 17.46 8.57
N ALA A 54 13.86 16.20 8.97
CA ALA A 54 14.83 15.18 8.57
C ALA A 54 14.60 14.75 7.10
N ASP A 55 15.62 14.09 6.54
CA ASP A 55 15.55 13.51 5.18
C ASP A 55 14.35 12.58 5.03
N PRO A 56 13.50 12.74 4.02
CA PRO A 56 12.27 11.94 3.87
C PRO A 56 12.51 10.43 3.72
N TYR A 57 13.61 10.02 3.08
CA TYR A 57 13.96 8.61 2.96
C TYR A 57 14.31 8.04 4.34
N GLN A 58 15.11 8.76 5.12
CA GLN A 58 15.48 8.35 6.48
C GLN A 58 14.25 8.26 7.40
N ARG A 59 13.35 9.25 7.31
CA ARG A 59 12.07 9.23 8.04
C ARG A 59 11.26 7.97 7.71
N PHE A 60 11.16 7.64 6.43
CA PHE A 60 10.41 6.47 5.97
C PHE A 60 11.07 5.17 6.44
N GLU A 61 12.38 5.06 6.31
CA GLU A 61 13.15 3.91 6.81
C GLU A 61 12.96 3.69 8.31
N ASP A 62 13.08 4.75 9.11
CA ASP A 62 12.91 4.67 10.56
C ASP A 62 11.47 4.34 10.96
N ALA A 63 10.48 4.82 10.20
CA ALA A 63 9.09 4.45 10.38
C ALA A 63 8.82 2.97 10.06
N LEU A 64 9.47 2.40 9.04
CA LEU A 64 9.39 0.97 8.74
C LEU A 64 10.03 0.12 9.84
N LYS A 65 11.16 0.55 10.40
CA LYS A 65 11.77 -0.11 11.56
C LYS A 65 10.81 -0.15 12.76
N ALA A 66 10.09 0.95 13.01
CA ALA A 66 9.09 1.00 14.07
C ALA A 66 7.91 0.06 13.78
N ALA A 67 7.45 -0.02 12.53
CA ALA A 67 6.43 -0.98 12.12
C ALA A 67 6.89 -2.43 12.29
N ASN A 68 8.13 -2.77 11.91
CA ASN A 68 8.72 -4.10 12.12
C ASN A 68 8.76 -4.48 13.61
N VAL A 69 9.22 -3.57 14.48
CA VAL A 69 9.23 -3.78 15.94
C VAL A 69 7.83 -4.02 16.48
N THR A 70 6.84 -3.26 16.00
CA THR A 70 5.43 -3.46 16.39
C THR A 70 4.95 -4.85 16.03
N VAL A 71 5.20 -5.29 14.80
CA VAL A 71 4.83 -6.63 14.32
C VAL A 71 5.51 -7.73 15.15
N GLU A 72 6.81 -7.58 15.47
CA GLU A 72 7.54 -8.53 16.30
C GLU A 72 6.95 -8.62 17.71
N THR A 73 6.64 -7.48 18.34
CA THR A 73 6.00 -7.43 19.66
C THR A 73 4.64 -8.14 19.64
N LEU A 74 3.81 -7.88 18.64
CA LEU A 74 2.51 -8.54 18.48
C LEU A 74 2.64 -10.07 18.28
N LYS A 75 3.72 -10.52 17.64
CA LYS A 75 4.06 -11.94 17.51
C LYS A 75 4.38 -12.57 18.86
N GLU A 76 5.24 -11.92 19.65
CA GLU A 76 5.67 -12.40 20.97
C GLU A 76 4.49 -12.45 21.96
N GLU A 77 3.63 -11.47 21.95
CA GLU A 77 2.41 -11.42 22.79
C GLU A 77 1.34 -12.43 22.38
N LYS A 78 1.57 -13.21 21.32
CA LYS A 78 0.63 -14.19 20.74
C LYS A 78 -0.70 -13.57 20.28
N VAL A 79 -0.78 -12.27 20.17
CA VAL A 79 -1.94 -11.55 19.63
C VAL A 79 -2.05 -11.84 18.13
N ALA A 80 -0.92 -11.95 17.46
CA ALA A 80 -0.82 -12.19 16.04
C ALA A 80 -0.24 -13.58 15.71
N ARG A 81 -0.93 -14.64 16.09
CA ARG A 81 -0.51 -16.03 15.83
C ARG A 81 -0.36 -16.38 14.34
N PHE A 82 -0.81 -15.51 13.43
CA PHE A 82 -0.98 -15.81 12.01
C PHE A 82 -0.31 -14.77 11.11
N ILE A 83 0.79 -14.18 11.56
CA ILE A 83 1.52 -13.15 10.80
C ILE A 83 2.05 -13.63 9.43
N GLY A 84 2.04 -14.91 9.12
CA GLY A 84 2.32 -15.41 7.78
C GLY A 84 1.26 -15.12 6.70
N ASN A 85 0.13 -14.48 7.07
CA ASN A 85 -1.01 -14.20 6.18
C ASN A 85 -1.28 -12.70 5.97
N PHE A 86 -0.29 -11.86 6.16
CA PHE A 86 -0.36 -10.44 5.87
C PHE A 86 -0.05 -10.15 4.42
N ASN A 87 -0.93 -9.37 3.79
CA ASN A 87 -0.61 -8.61 2.59
C ASN A 87 -0.69 -7.13 2.97
N ILE A 88 0.44 -6.46 3.00
CA ILE A 88 0.52 -5.09 3.51
C ILE A 88 1.44 -4.24 2.65
N SER A 89 1.01 -3.02 2.39
CA SER A 89 1.83 -1.97 1.81
C SER A 89 1.83 -0.74 2.69
N LEU A 90 3.00 -0.21 2.95
CA LEU A 90 3.23 1.08 3.59
C LEU A 90 3.81 2.04 2.58
N GLY A 91 3.36 3.28 2.59
CA GLY A 91 3.88 4.29 1.70
C GLY A 91 3.79 5.69 2.26
N ALA A 92 4.59 6.57 1.66
CA ALA A 92 4.56 8.00 1.89
C ALA A 92 4.73 8.76 0.57
N VAL A 93 4.13 9.92 0.50
CA VAL A 93 4.40 10.92 -0.55
C VAL A 93 4.84 12.19 0.14
N VAL A 94 6.08 12.59 -0.10
CA VAL A 94 6.63 13.86 0.38
C VAL A 94 6.98 14.70 -0.84
N GLU A 95 6.43 15.89 -0.93
CA GLU A 95 6.49 16.71 -2.14
C GLU A 95 6.01 15.91 -3.37
N ASN A 96 6.92 15.57 -4.27
CA ASN A 96 6.64 14.77 -5.47
C ASN A 96 7.27 13.37 -5.42
N THR A 97 7.82 12.95 -4.29
CA THR A 97 8.50 11.65 -4.19
C THR A 97 7.63 10.66 -3.46
N LEU A 98 7.40 9.51 -4.11
CA LEU A 98 6.76 8.33 -3.53
C LEU A 98 7.83 7.45 -2.87
N TYR A 99 7.55 6.99 -1.66
CA TYR A 99 8.29 5.97 -0.91
C TYR A 99 7.35 4.82 -0.63
N ILE A 100 7.76 3.59 -0.89
CA ILE A 100 6.94 2.40 -0.63
C ILE A 100 7.77 1.23 -0.10
N SER A 101 7.11 0.41 0.71
CA SER A 101 7.55 -0.93 1.09
C SER A 101 6.34 -1.84 1.16
N VAL A 102 6.51 -3.12 0.83
CA VAL A 102 5.43 -4.10 0.79
C VAL A 102 5.87 -5.42 1.43
N ALA A 103 4.89 -6.18 1.92
CA ALA A 103 5.07 -7.54 2.38
C ALA A 103 3.90 -8.42 1.94
N GLY A 104 4.14 -9.73 1.82
CA GLY A 104 3.18 -10.69 1.30
C GLY A 104 2.94 -10.54 -0.21
N ASP A 105 1.71 -10.74 -0.65
CA ASP A 105 1.29 -10.62 -2.05
C ASP A 105 0.83 -9.19 -2.44
N ALA A 106 1.05 -8.19 -1.56
CA ALA A 106 0.69 -6.81 -1.85
C ALA A 106 1.54 -6.25 -2.99
N GLU A 107 0.90 -5.49 -3.87
CA GLU A 107 1.55 -4.85 -5.02
C GLU A 107 1.16 -3.37 -5.13
N VAL A 108 2.11 -2.55 -5.58
CA VAL A 108 1.90 -1.13 -5.88
C VAL A 108 2.20 -0.90 -7.35
N TYR A 109 1.24 -0.26 -8.03
CA TYR A 109 1.33 0.05 -9.45
C TYR A 109 1.40 1.56 -9.65
N LEU A 110 2.27 1.99 -10.55
CA LEU A 110 2.30 3.35 -11.07
C LEU A 110 1.73 3.36 -12.48
N VAL A 111 0.69 4.16 -12.69
CA VAL A 111 0.13 4.41 -14.01
C VAL A 111 0.52 5.83 -14.43
N ARG A 112 1.40 5.91 -15.42
CA ARG A 112 1.86 7.16 -16.03
C ARG A 112 1.39 7.23 -17.47
N LYS A 113 0.50 8.16 -17.79
CA LYS A 113 -0.23 8.24 -19.08
C LYS A 113 -1.05 6.99 -19.33
N LYS A 114 -0.54 5.96 -19.98
CA LYS A 114 -1.19 4.64 -20.15
C LYS A 114 -0.26 3.49 -19.85
N PHE A 115 0.94 3.80 -19.37
CA PHE A 115 1.94 2.79 -19.03
C PHE A 115 1.79 2.39 -17.56
N VAL A 116 1.76 1.09 -17.32
CA VAL A 116 1.64 0.51 -15.99
C VAL A 116 2.95 -0.17 -15.60
N SER A 117 3.54 0.29 -14.52
CA SER A 117 4.72 -0.31 -13.89
C SER A 117 4.36 -0.87 -12.52
N ILE A 118 4.90 -2.04 -12.17
CA ILE A 118 4.83 -2.58 -10.81
C ILE A 118 6.02 -1.98 -10.06
N VAL A 119 5.78 -0.95 -9.25
CA VAL A 119 6.86 -0.24 -8.54
C VAL A 119 7.29 -0.95 -7.26
N SER A 120 6.54 -1.96 -6.83
CA SER A 120 6.86 -2.83 -5.71
C SER A 120 7.54 -4.14 -6.10
N GLU A 121 7.88 -4.32 -7.39
CA GLU A 121 8.50 -5.56 -7.86
C GLU A 121 9.82 -5.83 -7.14
N GLY A 122 9.95 -7.01 -6.51
CA GLY A 122 11.14 -7.41 -5.77
C GLY A 122 11.29 -6.79 -4.37
N LEU A 123 10.31 -6.04 -3.87
CA LEU A 123 10.40 -5.46 -2.51
C LEU A 123 9.99 -6.46 -1.42
N ALA A 124 9.02 -7.34 -1.70
CA ALA A 124 8.60 -8.36 -0.75
C ALA A 124 9.62 -9.51 -0.75
N GLU A 125 10.50 -9.51 0.22
CA GLU A 125 11.41 -10.60 0.49
C GLU A 125 10.94 -11.38 1.72
N GLU A 126 11.04 -12.71 1.67
CA GLU A 126 10.79 -13.54 2.85
C GLU A 126 11.96 -13.36 3.83
N SER A 127 11.68 -12.73 4.97
CA SER A 127 12.62 -12.61 6.08
C SER A 127 11.97 -13.16 7.35
N ASP A 128 12.71 -13.99 8.08
CA ASP A 128 12.24 -14.53 9.37
C ASP A 128 12.12 -13.44 10.47
N LYS A 129 12.78 -12.29 10.27
CA LYS A 129 12.94 -11.27 11.30
C LYS A 129 12.16 -9.98 11.00
N GLU A 130 12.06 -9.58 9.75
CA GLU A 130 11.51 -8.29 9.37
C GLU A 130 10.44 -8.47 8.30
N LEU A 131 9.29 -7.82 8.49
CA LEU A 131 8.20 -7.83 7.53
C LEU A 131 8.52 -6.91 6.34
N PHE A 132 9.09 -5.75 6.64
CA PHE A 132 9.51 -4.77 5.63
C PHE A 132 11.03 -4.71 5.56
N VAL A 133 11.60 -5.15 4.44
CA VAL A 133 13.06 -5.26 4.23
C VAL A 133 13.55 -4.20 3.26
N ASN A 134 12.82 -3.97 2.18
CA ASN A 134 13.25 -3.13 1.07
C ASN A 134 12.35 -1.91 0.89
N ILE A 135 12.95 -0.82 0.40
CA ILE A 135 12.27 0.43 0.07
C ILE A 135 12.48 0.73 -1.41
N ALA A 136 11.41 1.05 -2.13
CA ALA A 136 11.52 1.74 -3.41
C ALA A 136 11.09 3.20 -3.25
N ASN A 137 11.73 4.09 -3.99
CA ASN A 137 11.31 5.47 -4.11
C ASN A 137 11.39 5.94 -5.57
N GLY A 138 10.64 6.98 -5.89
CA GLY A 138 10.67 7.58 -7.21
C GLY A 138 9.82 8.84 -7.31
N GLU A 139 10.19 9.72 -8.23
CA GLU A 139 9.46 10.95 -8.48
C GLU A 139 8.14 10.68 -9.22
N LEU A 140 7.08 11.30 -8.71
CA LEU A 140 5.77 11.34 -9.33
C LEU A 140 5.67 12.56 -10.27
N GLU A 141 5.02 12.36 -11.41
CA GLU A 141 4.67 13.44 -12.33
C GLU A 141 3.18 13.81 -12.19
N HIS A 142 2.84 15.02 -12.60
CA HIS A 142 1.43 15.42 -12.64
C HIS A 142 0.64 14.49 -13.57
N GLY A 143 -0.46 13.94 -13.04
CA GLY A 143 -1.32 13.00 -13.78
C GLY A 143 -0.94 11.52 -13.57
N ASP A 144 0.06 11.23 -12.76
CA ASP A 144 0.32 9.86 -12.30
C ASP A 144 -0.79 9.37 -11.39
N SER A 145 -1.11 8.09 -11.51
CA SER A 145 -1.97 7.37 -10.56
C SER A 145 -1.18 6.27 -9.87
N VAL A 146 -1.21 6.26 -8.55
CA VAL A 146 -0.64 5.18 -7.73
C VAL A 146 -1.78 4.29 -7.25
N ILE A 147 -1.72 3.00 -7.58
CA ILE A 147 -2.72 2.01 -7.20
C ILE A 147 -2.07 1.02 -6.26
N ILE A 148 -2.69 0.84 -5.10
CA ILE A 148 -2.24 -0.08 -4.07
C ILE A 148 -3.24 -1.24 -4.04
N SER A 149 -2.73 -2.46 -4.07
CA SER A 149 -3.52 -3.67 -4.01
C SER A 149 -2.97 -4.62 -2.95
N SER A 150 -3.86 -5.20 -2.16
CA SER A 150 -3.50 -6.23 -1.18
C SER A 150 -3.11 -7.56 -1.83
N SER A 151 -3.39 -7.73 -3.12
CA SER A 151 -3.06 -8.93 -3.88
C SER A 151 -2.62 -8.56 -5.30
N ARG A 152 -2.08 -9.54 -6.03
CA ARG A 152 -1.61 -9.37 -7.40
C ARG A 152 -2.75 -9.07 -8.37
N LEU A 153 -3.04 -7.78 -8.57
CA LEU A 153 -4.17 -7.29 -9.37
C LEU A 153 -4.10 -7.77 -10.82
N LEU A 154 -2.89 -7.93 -11.38
CA LEU A 154 -2.69 -8.40 -12.75
C LEU A 154 -3.09 -9.88 -13.00
N ARG A 155 -3.54 -10.59 -11.97
CA ARG A 155 -4.23 -11.88 -12.15
C ARG A 155 -5.63 -11.72 -12.75
N TYR A 156 -6.25 -10.55 -12.59
CA TYR A 156 -7.64 -10.28 -12.94
C TYR A 156 -7.79 -9.27 -14.08
N ILE A 157 -6.81 -8.39 -14.27
CA ILE A 157 -6.83 -7.32 -15.27
C ILE A 157 -5.46 -7.21 -15.96
N THR A 158 -5.46 -6.88 -17.23
CA THR A 158 -4.20 -6.64 -17.96
C THR A 158 -3.64 -5.24 -17.69
N LYS A 159 -2.31 -5.06 -17.86
CA LYS A 159 -1.69 -3.73 -17.77
C LYS A 159 -2.32 -2.74 -18.74
N GLY A 160 -2.72 -3.19 -19.93
CA GLY A 160 -3.36 -2.34 -20.93
C GLY A 160 -4.72 -1.82 -20.50
N GLU A 161 -5.53 -2.64 -19.85
CA GLU A 161 -6.84 -2.25 -19.32
C GLU A 161 -6.70 -1.34 -18.10
N LEU A 162 -5.80 -1.70 -17.17
CA LEU A 162 -5.49 -0.86 -16.02
C LEU A 162 -5.00 0.53 -16.45
N GLY A 163 -4.14 0.58 -17.48
CA GLY A 163 -3.66 1.83 -18.07
C GLY A 163 -4.75 2.65 -18.77
N LYS A 164 -5.80 2.02 -19.32
CA LYS A 164 -6.95 2.74 -19.90
C LYS A 164 -7.81 3.36 -18.79
N ILE A 165 -8.06 2.61 -17.72
CA ILE A 165 -8.91 3.07 -16.60
C ILE A 165 -8.23 4.24 -15.87
N PHE A 166 -6.94 4.12 -15.54
CA PHE A 166 -6.25 5.07 -14.67
C PHE A 166 -5.33 6.07 -15.38
N GLY A 167 -5.09 5.91 -16.66
CA GLY A 167 -4.07 6.68 -17.40
C GLY A 167 -4.36 8.17 -17.64
N ASN A 168 -5.58 8.64 -17.36
CA ASN A 168 -6.00 10.04 -17.52
C ASN A 168 -6.97 10.47 -16.41
N VAL A 169 -6.85 9.90 -15.23
CA VAL A 169 -7.75 10.18 -14.11
C VAL A 169 -7.39 11.52 -13.49
N GLY A 170 -8.31 12.50 -13.58
CA GLY A 170 -8.22 13.75 -12.83
C GLY A 170 -8.65 13.58 -11.37
N ARG A 171 -8.37 14.57 -10.50
CA ARG A 171 -8.72 14.52 -9.06
C ARG A 171 -10.21 14.21 -8.78
N GLY A 172 -11.12 14.52 -9.69
CA GLY A 172 -12.57 14.27 -9.53
C GLY A 172 -13.02 12.89 -10.02
N ASP A 173 -12.18 12.17 -10.75
CA ASP A 173 -12.58 10.98 -11.52
C ASP A 173 -12.13 9.65 -10.90
N ILE A 174 -11.38 9.69 -9.78
CA ILE A 174 -10.86 8.49 -9.12
C ILE A 174 -12.00 7.54 -8.72
N GLY A 175 -13.12 8.08 -8.24
CA GLY A 175 -14.28 7.27 -7.87
C GLY A 175 -14.86 6.50 -9.07
N HIS A 176 -14.95 7.14 -10.24
CA HIS A 176 -15.39 6.48 -11.46
C HIS A 176 -14.39 5.42 -11.93
N ALA A 177 -13.09 5.73 -11.90
CA ALA A 177 -12.07 4.76 -12.27
C ALA A 177 -12.06 3.52 -11.37
N LEU A 178 -12.31 3.69 -10.06
CA LEU A 178 -12.45 2.57 -9.13
C LEU A 178 -13.72 1.75 -9.40
N ALA A 179 -14.84 2.41 -9.76
CA ALA A 179 -16.06 1.72 -10.15
C ALA A 179 -15.87 0.93 -11.45
N ASP A 180 -15.22 1.51 -12.46
CA ASP A 180 -14.89 0.83 -13.72
C ASP A 180 -13.98 -0.41 -13.48
N LEU A 181 -13.01 -0.28 -12.59
CA LEU A 181 -12.16 -1.39 -12.19
C LEU A 181 -12.96 -2.49 -11.49
N GLN A 182 -13.84 -2.12 -10.58
CA GLN A 182 -14.70 -3.07 -9.87
C GLN A 182 -15.60 -3.83 -10.83
N ASP A 183 -16.27 -3.12 -11.73
CA ASP A 183 -17.17 -3.72 -12.73
C ASP A 183 -16.40 -4.66 -13.67
N PHE A 184 -15.19 -4.27 -14.08
CA PHE A 184 -14.34 -5.12 -14.90
C PHE A 184 -13.97 -6.42 -14.18
N ILE A 185 -13.48 -6.35 -12.94
CA ILE A 185 -13.08 -7.52 -12.14
C ILE A 185 -14.29 -8.43 -11.88
N MET A 186 -15.43 -7.87 -11.54
CA MET A 186 -16.65 -8.65 -11.28
C MET A 186 -17.11 -9.37 -12.54
N THR A 187 -17.05 -8.74 -13.70
CA THR A 187 -17.40 -9.35 -15.00
C THR A 187 -16.47 -10.51 -15.33
N GLU A 188 -15.16 -10.37 -15.11
CA GLU A 188 -14.17 -11.43 -15.32
C GLU A 188 -14.37 -12.62 -14.39
N ILE A 189 -14.66 -12.38 -13.11
CA ILE A 189 -14.92 -13.43 -12.12
C ILE A 189 -16.18 -14.19 -12.50
N LEU A 190 -17.29 -13.51 -12.79
CA LEU A 190 -18.55 -14.13 -13.20
C LEU A 190 -18.42 -14.89 -14.52
N GLY A 191 -17.69 -14.34 -15.48
CA GLY A 191 -17.42 -15.01 -16.75
C GLY A 191 -16.66 -16.32 -16.58
N ARG A 192 -15.69 -16.37 -15.67
CA ARG A 192 -14.94 -17.60 -15.38
C ARG A 192 -15.77 -18.66 -14.64
N VAL A 193 -16.64 -18.25 -13.74
CA VAL A 193 -17.57 -19.16 -13.02
C VAL A 193 -18.58 -19.76 -14.00
N ALA A 194 -19.09 -18.98 -14.94
CA ALA A 194 -20.03 -19.46 -15.97
C ALA A 194 -19.38 -20.43 -16.98
N ALA A 195 -18.07 -20.34 -17.18
CA ALA A 195 -17.34 -21.24 -18.10
C ALA A 195 -17.03 -22.62 -17.50
N VAL A 196 -17.23 -22.83 -16.20
CA VAL A 196 -16.98 -24.07 -15.46
C VAL A 196 -18.28 -24.86 -15.23
N GLY A 197 -19.44 -24.29 -15.50
CA GLY A 197 -20.77 -24.92 -15.41
C GLY A 197 -21.16 -25.56 -16.71
#